data_ac25ad4740311ad6ec459fdce4544a8e
#
_entry.id   ac25ad4740311ad6ec459fdce4544a8e
#
_cell.length_a   1.000
_cell.length_b   1.000
_cell.length_c   1.000
_cell.angle_alpha   90.00
_cell.angle_beta   90.00
_cell.angle_gamma   90.00
#
_symmetry.space_group_name_H-M   'P 1'
#
loop_
_entity.id
_entity.type
_entity.pdbx_description
1 polymer ?
#
loop_
_entity_poly.entity_id
_entity_poly.type
_entity_poly.pdbx_seq_one_letter_code
_entity_poly.pdbx_strand_id
1 'polypeptide(L)'
;CFSDGDDYVMPNYVEHLLKLCLTYHADVAYTVDMYTTFHNEHIANSQVKVITPEDATENILCYKVPIGVYSKLFNREFLVKNNIHFLEDVYIGEGFNFNTACFQRANKVVMSNERIYFYRRDNEASAMTKFKAAKCQMALKAIDIIKENLVLKSARIENAWTFAYWHTHFDMYCWIVNAKAKKENVESYKKCRYVSQSKAYIAFRVPTKRTERIRGFLGMVAPIIVAKLMLWRSNRAKSK
;
A
#
# COMPACT_ATOMS: atom_id res chain seq x y z
N CYS A 1 -10.04 7.23 12.94
CA CYS A 1 -9.70 5.88 12.44
C CYS A 1 -10.76 5.37 11.48
N PHE A 2 -10.39 4.37 10.68
CA PHE A 2 -11.25 3.75 9.67
C PHE A 2 -11.15 2.23 9.82
N SER A 3 -12.22 1.54 9.43
CA SER A 3 -12.29 0.09 9.35
C SER A 3 -13.10 -0.30 8.12
N ASP A 4 -12.65 -1.31 7.40
CA ASP A 4 -13.41 -1.86 6.28
C ASP A 4 -14.59 -2.69 6.84
N GLY A 5 -15.72 -2.70 6.12
CA GLY A 5 -16.96 -3.28 6.63
C GLY A 5 -16.96 -4.82 6.73
N ASP A 6 -15.98 -5.48 6.15
CA ASP A 6 -15.79 -6.92 6.17
C ASP A 6 -14.63 -7.38 7.07
N ASP A 7 -13.97 -6.43 7.76
CA ASP A 7 -12.85 -6.68 8.65
C ASP A 7 -13.27 -6.65 10.14
N TYR A 8 -12.34 -6.98 11.03
CA TYR A 8 -12.53 -6.93 12.48
C TYR A 8 -11.45 -6.07 13.14
N VAL A 9 -11.82 -5.43 14.25
CA VAL A 9 -10.89 -4.71 15.10
C VAL A 9 -10.78 -5.41 16.46
N MET A 10 -9.58 -5.38 17.06
CA MET A 10 -9.40 -5.87 18.42
C MET A 10 -10.01 -4.88 19.42
N PRO A 11 -10.41 -5.33 20.63
CA PRO A 11 -11.03 -4.44 21.63
C PRO A 11 -10.20 -3.20 21.98
N ASN A 12 -8.88 -3.31 21.95
CA ASN A 12 -7.92 -2.24 22.24
C ASN A 12 -7.54 -1.38 21.01
N TYR A 13 -8.22 -1.53 19.87
CA TYR A 13 -7.85 -0.89 18.60
C TYR A 13 -7.69 0.64 18.72
N VAL A 14 -8.75 1.30 19.18
CA VAL A 14 -8.73 2.76 19.34
C VAL A 14 -7.84 3.19 20.49
N GLU A 15 -7.94 2.50 21.63
CA GLU A 15 -7.15 2.79 22.84
C GLU A 15 -5.64 2.76 22.56
N HIS A 16 -5.15 1.71 21.89
CA HIS A 16 -3.74 1.57 21.56
C HIS A 16 -3.25 2.72 20.67
N LEU A 17 -3.94 3.00 19.57
CA LEU A 17 -3.56 4.06 18.65
C LEU A 17 -3.65 5.46 19.27
N LEU A 18 -4.72 5.71 20.07
CA LEU A 18 -4.89 6.98 20.77
C LEU A 18 -3.79 7.20 21.81
N LYS A 19 -3.47 6.17 22.60
CA LYS A 19 -2.35 6.23 23.56
C LYS A 19 -1.03 6.58 22.87
N LEU A 20 -0.75 6.01 21.70
CA LEU A 20 0.43 6.36 20.91
C LEU A 20 0.42 7.84 20.49
N CYS A 21 -0.70 8.33 19.93
CA CYS A 21 -0.82 9.74 19.53
C CYS A 21 -0.61 10.69 20.72
N LEU A 22 -1.24 10.42 21.87
CA LEU A 22 -1.16 11.28 23.05
C LEU A 22 0.22 11.24 23.68
N THR A 23 0.80 10.04 23.87
CA THR A 23 2.12 9.89 24.50
C THR A 23 3.24 10.56 23.72
N TYR A 24 3.20 10.49 22.41
CA TYR A 24 4.27 11.02 21.56
C TYR A 24 3.94 12.36 20.89
N HIS A 25 2.75 12.92 21.17
CA HIS A 25 2.25 14.14 20.52
C HIS A 25 2.34 14.02 18.99
N ALA A 26 1.80 12.93 18.44
CA ALA A 26 1.85 12.61 17.02
C ALA A 26 0.52 12.90 16.32
N ASP A 27 0.59 13.42 15.09
CA ASP A 27 -0.58 13.66 14.25
C ASP A 27 -1.17 12.36 13.68
N VAL A 28 -0.31 11.35 13.53
CA VAL A 28 -0.70 10.04 12.99
C VAL A 28 -0.05 8.92 13.80
N ALA A 29 -0.86 7.93 14.20
CA ALA A 29 -0.40 6.66 14.73
C ALA A 29 -0.83 5.51 13.80
N TYR A 30 0.03 4.49 13.63
CA TYR A 30 -0.33 3.30 12.86
C TYR A 30 0.37 2.03 13.32
N THR A 31 -0.18 0.87 12.95
CA THR A 31 0.50 -0.40 13.15
C THR A 31 0.95 -1.00 11.82
N VAL A 32 2.15 -1.59 11.81
CA VAL A 32 2.74 -2.20 10.61
C VAL A 32 2.26 -3.62 10.36
N ASP A 33 1.86 -4.32 11.42
CA ASP A 33 1.39 -5.69 11.38
C ASP A 33 -0.10 -5.78 11.66
N MET A 34 -0.72 -6.82 11.15
CA MET A 34 -2.13 -7.12 11.35
C MET A 34 -2.34 -8.64 11.40
N TYR A 35 -3.43 -9.06 12.04
CA TYR A 35 -3.94 -10.40 11.84
C TYR A 35 -4.52 -10.54 10.44
N THR A 36 -4.44 -11.72 9.87
CA THR A 36 -5.13 -12.06 8.63
C THR A 36 -5.72 -13.46 8.76
N THR A 37 -6.61 -13.84 7.87
CA THR A 37 -7.15 -15.22 7.80
C THR A 37 -6.05 -16.29 7.86
N PHE A 38 -4.82 -15.97 7.42
CA PHE A 38 -3.71 -16.93 7.34
C PHE A 38 -2.57 -16.68 8.36
N HIS A 39 -2.64 -15.59 9.14
CA HIS A 39 -1.62 -15.22 10.14
C HIS A 39 -2.30 -14.68 11.39
N ASN A 40 -2.45 -15.54 12.41
CA ASN A 40 -3.15 -15.24 13.67
C ASN A 40 -2.22 -15.24 14.90
N GLU A 41 -0.91 -15.26 14.72
CA GLU A 41 0.03 -15.27 15.83
C GLU A 41 0.04 -13.93 16.56
N HIS A 42 0.00 -13.97 17.90
CA HIS A 42 0.14 -12.79 18.74
C HIS A 42 1.60 -12.33 18.78
N ILE A 43 1.83 -11.00 18.78
CA ILE A 43 3.17 -10.41 18.97
C ILE A 43 3.35 -10.13 20.46
N ALA A 44 4.18 -10.93 21.12
CA ALA A 44 4.38 -10.85 22.56
C ALA A 44 5.03 -9.54 23.04
N ASN A 45 5.89 -8.92 22.22
CA ASN A 45 6.62 -7.70 22.56
C ASN A 45 6.40 -6.64 21.47
N SER A 46 5.45 -5.75 21.72
CA SER A 46 5.20 -4.62 20.83
C SER A 46 6.33 -3.60 20.90
N GLN A 47 6.86 -3.23 19.73
CA GLN A 47 7.86 -2.17 19.59
C GLN A 47 7.20 -0.90 19.08
N VAL A 48 7.54 0.22 19.68
CA VAL A 48 7.05 1.54 19.29
C VAL A 48 8.21 2.38 18.76
N LYS A 49 8.00 3.09 17.66
CA LYS A 49 8.98 4.02 17.08
C LYS A 49 8.30 5.31 16.68
N VAL A 50 8.90 6.43 17.05
CA VAL A 50 8.58 7.73 16.45
C VAL A 50 9.47 7.90 15.22
N ILE A 51 8.87 8.27 14.10
CA ILE A 51 9.54 8.43 12.83
C ILE A 51 9.25 9.79 12.21
N THR A 52 10.12 10.23 11.32
CA THR A 52 9.92 11.48 10.60
C THR A 52 8.82 11.36 9.54
N PRO A 53 8.22 12.47 9.09
CA PRO A 53 7.31 12.49 7.95
C PRO A 53 7.93 11.86 6.69
N GLU A 54 9.21 12.09 6.46
CA GLU A 54 9.93 11.52 5.33
C GLU A 54 10.05 9.99 5.45
N ASP A 55 10.38 9.46 6.64
CA ASP A 55 10.42 8.01 6.88
C ASP A 55 9.05 7.36 6.69
N ALA A 56 7.99 8.01 7.19
CA ALA A 56 6.62 7.51 7.05
C ALA A 56 6.19 7.47 5.58
N THR A 57 6.48 8.55 4.84
CA THR A 57 6.17 8.66 3.41
C THR A 57 6.96 7.64 2.59
N GLU A 58 8.25 7.46 2.86
CA GLU A 58 9.04 6.42 2.21
C GLU A 58 8.51 5.02 2.52
N ASN A 59 8.15 4.76 3.79
CA ASN A 59 7.65 3.45 4.19
C ASN A 59 6.37 3.06 3.46
N ILE A 60 5.43 3.99 3.28
CA ILE A 60 4.19 3.68 2.56
C ILE A 60 4.43 3.57 1.06
N LEU A 61 5.21 4.45 0.45
CA LEU A 61 5.56 4.38 -0.97
C LEU A 61 6.37 3.12 -1.32
N CYS A 62 7.15 2.59 -0.35
CA CYS A 62 7.91 1.35 -0.51
C CYS A 62 7.13 0.08 -0.07
N TYR A 63 5.81 0.17 0.19
CA TYR A 63 4.94 -0.93 0.59
C TYR A 63 5.44 -1.69 1.84
N LYS A 64 6.14 -0.99 2.74
CA LYS A 64 6.57 -1.53 4.03
C LYS A 64 5.45 -1.54 5.06
N VAL A 65 4.44 -0.70 4.83
CA VAL A 65 3.24 -0.58 5.67
C VAL A 65 1.98 -0.73 4.81
N PRO A 66 0.84 -1.11 5.41
CA PRO A 66 -0.42 -1.22 4.67
C PRO A 66 -0.82 0.10 4.02
N ILE A 67 -1.17 0.06 2.73
CA ILE A 67 -1.59 1.24 1.97
C ILE A 67 -3.05 1.65 2.24
N GLY A 68 -3.88 0.76 2.79
CA GLY A 68 -5.24 1.07 3.21
C GLY A 68 -5.27 1.98 4.44
N VAL A 69 -6.42 2.58 4.72
CA VAL A 69 -6.60 3.53 5.82
C VAL A 69 -6.83 2.87 7.18
N TYR A 70 -7.08 1.57 7.20
CA TYR A 70 -7.19 0.77 8.42
C TYR A 70 -5.86 0.68 9.17
N SER A 71 -5.92 0.21 10.42
CA SER A 71 -4.75 0.15 11.34
C SER A 71 -4.07 1.50 11.60
N LYS A 72 -4.83 2.60 11.49
CA LYS A 72 -4.34 3.98 11.63
C LYS A 72 -5.31 4.87 12.38
N LEU A 73 -4.74 5.83 13.11
CA LEU A 73 -5.46 6.94 13.73
C LEU A 73 -4.85 8.25 13.24
N PHE A 74 -5.73 9.21 12.94
CA PHE A 74 -5.36 10.53 12.45
C PHE A 74 -5.96 11.60 13.35
N ASN A 75 -5.19 12.63 13.70
CA ASN A 75 -5.69 13.80 14.39
C ASN A 75 -6.64 14.57 13.45
N ARG A 76 -7.89 14.78 13.87
CA ARG A 76 -8.89 15.47 13.05
C ARG A 76 -8.53 16.92 12.74
N GLU A 77 -8.00 17.66 13.73
CA GLU A 77 -7.60 19.07 13.53
C GLU A 77 -6.45 19.17 12.53
N PHE A 78 -5.49 18.24 12.59
CA PHE A 78 -4.41 18.12 11.59
C PHE A 78 -4.98 17.92 10.18
N LEU A 79 -5.94 17.01 10.00
CA LEU A 79 -6.56 16.76 8.69
C LEU A 79 -7.25 18.03 8.15
N VAL A 80 -8.06 18.69 8.99
CA VAL A 80 -8.78 19.93 8.61
C VAL A 80 -7.81 21.05 8.26
N LYS A 81 -6.81 21.30 9.11
CA LYS A 81 -5.78 22.35 8.90
C LYS A 81 -5.02 22.19 7.59
N ASN A 82 -4.75 20.95 7.19
CA ASN A 82 -3.99 20.64 5.98
C ASN A 82 -4.89 20.34 4.76
N ASN A 83 -6.21 20.52 4.89
CA ASN A 83 -7.19 20.22 3.85
C ASN A 83 -7.03 18.79 3.28
N ILE A 84 -6.82 17.80 4.16
CA ILE A 84 -6.64 16.39 3.76
C ILE A 84 -7.99 15.69 3.83
N HIS A 85 -8.44 15.19 2.68
CA HIS A 85 -9.69 14.45 2.51
C HIS A 85 -9.51 13.32 1.48
N PHE A 86 -10.46 12.41 1.42
CA PHE A 86 -10.53 11.41 0.36
C PHE A 86 -10.84 12.08 -0.98
N LEU A 87 -10.20 11.61 -2.03
CA LEU A 87 -10.46 12.09 -3.39
C LEU A 87 -11.71 11.42 -3.93
N GLU A 88 -12.74 12.20 -4.26
CA GLU A 88 -14.05 11.71 -4.70
C GLU A 88 -13.99 10.84 -5.95
N ASP A 89 -13.10 11.19 -6.90
CA ASP A 89 -12.93 10.49 -8.17
C ASP A 89 -11.95 9.31 -8.12
N VAL A 90 -11.45 8.94 -6.93
CA VAL A 90 -10.46 7.86 -6.76
C VAL A 90 -11.05 6.77 -5.87
N TYR A 91 -11.54 5.69 -6.45
CA TYR A 91 -12.11 4.54 -5.74
C TYR A 91 -11.19 3.30 -5.72
N ILE A 92 -10.01 3.36 -6.35
CA ILE A 92 -8.91 2.41 -6.21
C ILE A 92 -7.63 3.19 -5.95
N GLY A 93 -7.01 2.93 -4.80
CA GLY A 93 -5.83 3.68 -4.33
C GLY A 93 -6.17 4.94 -3.54
N GLU A 94 -7.45 5.12 -3.15
CA GLU A 94 -7.92 6.23 -2.30
C GLU A 94 -7.19 6.26 -0.97
N GLY A 95 -7.06 5.10 -0.30
CA GLY A 95 -6.33 4.97 0.96
C GLY A 95 -4.84 5.26 0.80
N PHE A 96 -4.24 4.88 -0.34
CA PHE A 96 -2.84 5.17 -0.61
C PHE A 96 -2.58 6.67 -0.77
N ASN A 97 -3.46 7.37 -1.51
CA ASN A 97 -3.41 8.83 -1.68
C ASN A 97 -3.60 9.54 -0.34
N PHE A 98 -4.64 9.17 0.42
CA PHE A 98 -4.95 9.76 1.72
C PHE A 98 -3.80 9.61 2.71
N ASN A 99 -3.28 8.39 2.88
CA ASN A 99 -2.18 8.12 3.80
C ASN A 99 -0.89 8.86 3.39
N THR A 100 -0.57 8.90 2.09
CA THR A 100 0.60 9.63 1.62
C THR A 100 0.45 11.13 1.90
N ALA A 101 -0.74 11.70 1.70
CA ALA A 101 -1.03 13.09 2.03
C ALA A 101 -0.88 13.38 3.53
N CYS A 102 -1.33 12.45 4.40
CA CYS A 102 -1.17 12.56 5.85
C CYS A 102 0.30 12.47 6.26
N PHE A 103 1.00 11.42 5.83
CA PHE A 103 2.36 11.14 6.30
C PHE A 103 3.34 12.26 5.95
N GLN A 104 3.29 12.77 4.74
CA GLN A 104 4.21 13.83 4.30
C GLN A 104 3.97 15.20 4.94
N ARG A 105 2.81 15.44 5.57
CA ARG A 105 2.43 16.72 6.19
C ARG A 105 2.38 16.67 7.72
N ALA A 106 2.46 15.48 8.31
CA ALA A 106 2.46 15.33 9.76
C ALA A 106 3.70 15.97 10.39
N ASN A 107 3.59 16.48 11.62
CA ASN A 107 4.76 16.89 12.39
C ASN A 107 5.51 15.68 12.93
N LYS A 108 4.74 14.70 13.43
CA LYS A 108 5.26 13.42 13.95
C LYS A 108 4.33 12.29 13.54
N VAL A 109 4.95 11.15 13.26
CA VAL A 109 4.26 9.89 13.02
C VAL A 109 4.80 8.85 14.00
N VAL A 110 3.92 8.10 14.64
CA VAL A 110 4.29 7.01 15.55
C VAL A 110 3.81 5.69 14.99
N MET A 111 4.66 4.69 15.02
CA MET A 111 4.35 3.34 14.55
C MET A 111 4.59 2.30 15.63
N SER A 112 3.79 1.24 15.62
CA SER A 112 4.03 0.03 16.41
C SER A 112 3.86 -1.23 15.54
N ASN A 113 4.30 -2.38 16.06
CA ASN A 113 4.04 -3.67 15.43
C ASN A 113 2.94 -4.47 16.15
N GLU A 114 2.18 -3.82 17.06
CA GLU A 114 1.03 -4.44 17.71
C GLU A 114 -0.03 -4.84 16.66
N ARG A 115 -0.58 -6.05 16.79
CA ARG A 115 -1.66 -6.51 15.91
C ARG A 115 -3.00 -6.19 16.55
N ILE A 116 -3.64 -5.16 16.05
CA ILE A 116 -4.93 -4.65 16.57
C ILE A 116 -6.04 -4.66 15.51
N TYR A 117 -5.73 -5.11 14.32
CA TYR A 117 -6.64 -5.17 13.19
C TYR A 117 -6.60 -6.55 12.54
N PHE A 118 -7.76 -7.08 12.16
CA PHE A 118 -7.90 -8.37 11.47
C PHE A 118 -8.38 -8.13 10.05
N TYR A 119 -7.49 -8.28 9.09
CA TYR A 119 -7.78 -8.13 7.68
C TYR A 119 -8.25 -9.46 7.06
N ARG A 120 -9.50 -9.51 6.61
CA ARG A 120 -10.09 -10.69 5.98
C ARG A 120 -9.59 -10.83 4.54
N ARG A 121 -9.02 -12.00 4.22
CA ARG A 121 -8.53 -12.33 2.86
C ARG A 121 -9.36 -13.38 2.14
N ASP A 122 -10.39 -13.89 2.78
CA ASP A 122 -11.30 -14.92 2.26
C ASP A 122 -12.58 -14.34 1.63
N ASN A 123 -12.73 -13.02 1.57
CA ASN A 123 -13.87 -12.38 0.95
C ASN A 123 -13.80 -12.40 -0.58
N GLU A 124 -14.58 -13.30 -1.22
CA GLU A 124 -14.67 -13.40 -2.69
C GLU A 124 -15.38 -12.20 -3.34
N ALA A 125 -16.16 -11.44 -2.58
CA ALA A 125 -16.86 -10.24 -3.04
C ALA A 125 -15.96 -8.98 -3.03
N SER A 126 -14.71 -9.08 -2.56
CA SER A 126 -13.78 -7.96 -2.50
C SER A 126 -13.67 -7.24 -3.86
N ALA A 127 -13.63 -5.92 -3.79
CA ALA A 127 -13.52 -5.05 -4.96
C ALA A 127 -12.34 -5.40 -5.88
N MET A 128 -11.25 -5.97 -5.32
CA MET A 128 -10.04 -6.32 -6.06
C MET A 128 -10.06 -7.76 -6.65
N THR A 129 -11.10 -8.55 -6.41
CA THR A 129 -11.12 -9.97 -6.81
C THR A 129 -11.30 -10.15 -8.32
N LYS A 130 -12.12 -9.29 -8.96
CA LYS A 130 -12.43 -9.41 -10.39
C LYS A 130 -11.78 -8.27 -11.18
N PHE A 131 -11.01 -8.65 -12.22
CA PHE A 131 -10.43 -7.70 -13.15
C PHE A 131 -11.52 -6.87 -13.84
N LYS A 132 -11.31 -5.55 -13.88
CA LYS A 132 -12.05 -4.60 -14.72
C LYS A 132 -11.06 -3.57 -15.25
N ALA A 133 -11.14 -3.24 -16.55
CA ALA A 133 -10.25 -2.26 -17.18
C ALA A 133 -10.28 -0.90 -16.46
N ALA A 134 -11.47 -0.43 -16.07
CA ALA A 134 -11.64 0.82 -15.32
C ALA A 134 -10.89 0.83 -13.98
N LYS A 135 -10.86 -0.29 -13.26
CA LYS A 135 -10.09 -0.41 -12.01
C LYS A 135 -8.59 -0.34 -12.24
N CYS A 136 -8.11 -0.99 -13.32
CA CYS A 136 -6.71 -0.92 -13.72
C CYS A 136 -6.31 0.54 -14.05
N GLN A 137 -7.10 1.23 -14.86
CA GLN A 137 -6.87 2.63 -15.22
C GLN A 137 -6.91 3.54 -13.98
N MET A 138 -7.85 3.29 -13.06
CA MET A 138 -7.95 4.06 -11.82
C MET A 138 -6.71 3.88 -10.93
N ALA A 139 -6.21 2.65 -10.76
CA ALA A 139 -4.99 2.40 -10.00
C ALA A 139 -3.76 3.13 -10.60
N LEU A 140 -3.67 3.16 -11.94
CA LEU A 140 -2.60 3.89 -12.64
C LEU A 140 -2.76 5.41 -12.49
N LYS A 141 -3.99 5.94 -12.54
CA LYS A 141 -4.27 7.36 -12.28
C LYS A 141 -3.95 7.73 -10.82
N ALA A 142 -4.32 6.88 -9.88
CA ALA A 142 -4.09 7.11 -8.45
C ALA A 142 -2.61 7.29 -8.10
N ILE A 143 -1.70 6.51 -8.71
CA ILE A 143 -0.25 6.67 -8.46
C ILE A 143 0.31 7.95 -9.11
N ASP A 144 -0.24 8.39 -10.24
CA ASP A 144 0.14 9.67 -10.86
C ASP A 144 -0.33 10.84 -9.98
N ILE A 145 -1.54 10.81 -9.42
CA ILE A 145 -2.07 11.82 -8.48
C ILE A 145 -1.18 11.91 -7.22
N ILE A 146 -0.67 10.79 -6.69
CA ILE A 146 0.30 10.84 -5.58
C ILE A 146 1.51 11.69 -5.97
N LYS A 147 2.05 11.55 -7.18
CA LYS A 147 3.19 12.34 -7.65
C LYS A 147 2.91 13.84 -7.67
N GLU A 148 1.77 14.21 -8.20
CA GLU A 148 1.33 15.60 -8.31
C GLU A 148 1.19 16.26 -6.93
N ASN A 149 0.74 15.49 -5.93
CA ASN A 149 0.47 15.93 -4.56
C ASN A 149 1.67 15.79 -3.60
N LEU A 150 2.84 15.30 -4.05
CA LEU A 150 4.03 15.22 -3.21
C LEU A 150 4.56 16.61 -2.87
N VAL A 151 4.66 16.90 -1.56
CA VAL A 151 5.28 18.14 -1.03
C VAL A 151 6.75 17.92 -0.64
N LEU A 152 7.13 16.71 -0.25
CA LEU A 152 8.52 16.35 0.02
C LEU A 152 9.27 16.12 -1.30
N LYS A 153 10.41 16.81 -1.49
CA LYS A 153 11.13 16.84 -2.77
C LYS A 153 12.53 16.22 -2.71
N SER A 154 12.82 15.39 -1.70
CA SER A 154 14.12 14.72 -1.60
C SER A 154 14.28 13.61 -2.66
N ALA A 155 15.54 13.32 -3.00
CA ALA A 155 15.88 12.17 -3.87
C ALA A 155 15.38 10.83 -3.29
N ARG A 156 15.31 10.73 -1.96
CA ARG A 156 14.78 9.58 -1.23
C ARG A 156 13.30 9.36 -1.55
N ILE A 157 12.49 10.40 -1.45
CA ILE A 157 11.05 10.35 -1.75
C ILE A 157 10.79 10.15 -3.25
N GLU A 158 11.61 10.75 -4.11
CA GLU A 158 11.54 10.53 -5.56
C GLU A 158 11.77 9.07 -5.93
N ASN A 159 12.78 8.43 -5.33
CA ASN A 159 13.05 7.01 -5.52
C ASN A 159 11.91 6.14 -4.96
N ALA A 160 11.39 6.48 -3.79
CA ALA A 160 10.26 5.77 -3.18
C ALA A 160 8.99 5.86 -4.04
N TRP A 161 8.67 7.06 -4.58
CA TRP A 161 7.56 7.19 -5.53
C TRP A 161 7.82 6.42 -6.83
N THR A 162 9.02 6.45 -7.38
CA THR A 162 9.37 5.69 -8.58
C THR A 162 9.18 4.19 -8.33
N PHE A 163 9.47 3.71 -7.12
CA PHE A 163 9.21 2.33 -6.72
C PHE A 163 7.70 2.04 -6.66
N ALA A 164 6.90 2.92 -6.03
CA ALA A 164 5.44 2.77 -5.98
C ALA A 164 4.83 2.76 -7.39
N TYR A 165 5.32 3.64 -8.26
CA TYR A 165 4.93 3.70 -9.67
C TYR A 165 5.23 2.39 -10.41
N TRP A 166 6.46 1.88 -10.27
CA TRP A 166 6.86 0.59 -10.83
C TRP A 166 5.99 -0.56 -10.29
N HIS A 167 5.80 -0.61 -8.97
CA HIS A 167 5.05 -1.65 -8.29
C HIS A 167 3.59 -1.69 -8.76
N THR A 168 2.93 -0.53 -8.82
CA THR A 168 1.55 -0.40 -9.31
C THR A 168 1.42 -0.87 -10.76
N HIS A 169 2.32 -0.43 -11.64
CA HIS A 169 2.30 -0.86 -13.04
C HIS A 169 2.54 -2.36 -13.19
N PHE A 170 3.43 -2.92 -12.37
CA PHE A 170 3.70 -4.36 -12.40
C PHE A 170 2.50 -5.17 -11.90
N ASP A 171 1.81 -4.72 -10.86
CA ASP A 171 0.58 -5.35 -10.39
C ASP A 171 -0.50 -5.32 -11.48
N MET A 172 -0.69 -4.19 -12.14
CA MET A 172 -1.66 -4.05 -13.23
C MET A 172 -1.28 -4.91 -14.44
N TYR A 173 0.01 -5.00 -14.78
CA TYR A 173 0.49 -5.95 -15.78
C TYR A 173 0.12 -7.40 -15.43
N CYS A 174 0.42 -7.83 -14.21
CA CYS A 174 0.09 -9.17 -13.75
C CYS A 174 -1.42 -9.42 -13.77
N TRP A 175 -2.21 -8.43 -13.40
CA TRP A 175 -3.68 -8.54 -13.38
C TRP A 175 -4.25 -8.69 -14.79
N ILE A 176 -3.79 -7.88 -15.76
CA ILE A 176 -4.19 -7.98 -17.18
C ILE A 176 -3.81 -9.36 -17.77
N VAL A 177 -2.59 -9.84 -17.48
CA VAL A 177 -2.09 -11.16 -17.96
C VAL A 177 -2.93 -12.30 -17.38
N ASN A 178 -3.17 -12.27 -16.08
CA ASN A 178 -3.88 -13.35 -15.37
C ASN A 178 -5.37 -13.40 -15.74
N ALA A 179 -5.97 -12.24 -16.02
CA ALA A 179 -7.34 -12.13 -16.51
C ALA A 179 -7.49 -12.49 -18.02
N LYS A 180 -6.36 -12.75 -18.72
CA LYS A 180 -6.32 -12.95 -20.18
C LYS A 180 -6.87 -11.78 -21.01
N ALA A 181 -6.91 -10.57 -20.42
CA ALA A 181 -7.55 -9.37 -20.95
C ALA A 181 -6.62 -8.51 -21.83
N LYS A 182 -5.54 -9.09 -22.38
CA LYS A 182 -4.54 -8.36 -23.18
C LYS A 182 -5.12 -7.74 -24.46
N LYS A 183 -6.03 -8.46 -25.15
CA LYS A 183 -6.57 -8.01 -26.44
C LYS A 183 -7.43 -6.76 -26.28
N GLU A 184 -8.20 -6.68 -25.22
CA GLU A 184 -9.12 -5.58 -24.91
C GLU A 184 -8.42 -4.39 -24.22
N ASN A 185 -7.16 -4.60 -23.74
CA ASN A 185 -6.40 -3.60 -22.98
C ASN A 185 -4.97 -3.41 -23.49
N VAL A 186 -4.82 -3.32 -24.80
CA VAL A 186 -3.51 -3.34 -25.49
C VAL A 186 -2.58 -2.23 -25.00
N GLU A 187 -3.08 -1.00 -24.86
CA GLU A 187 -2.30 0.16 -24.43
C GLU A 187 -1.83 0.05 -23.00
N SER A 188 -2.75 -0.23 -22.07
CA SER A 188 -2.42 -0.45 -20.65
C SER A 188 -1.44 -1.62 -20.48
N TYR A 189 -1.65 -2.72 -21.23
CA TYR A 189 -0.73 -3.86 -21.24
C TYR A 189 0.70 -3.47 -21.68
N LYS A 190 0.82 -2.73 -22.80
CA LYS A 190 2.12 -2.29 -23.32
C LYS A 190 2.82 -1.35 -22.34
N LYS A 191 2.11 -0.32 -21.83
CA LYS A 191 2.63 0.63 -20.83
C LYS A 191 3.08 -0.10 -19.56
N CYS A 192 2.22 -0.93 -18.99
CA CYS A 192 2.53 -1.66 -17.77
C CYS A 192 3.71 -2.64 -17.95
N ARG A 193 3.78 -3.36 -19.08
CA ARG A 193 4.91 -4.23 -19.39
C ARG A 193 6.22 -3.44 -19.48
N TYR A 194 6.21 -2.33 -20.22
CA TYR A 194 7.39 -1.48 -20.38
C TYR A 194 7.90 -0.96 -19.05
N VAL A 195 7.01 -0.40 -18.21
CA VAL A 195 7.38 0.11 -16.88
C VAL A 195 7.88 -1.01 -15.98
N SER A 196 7.22 -2.19 -16.00
CA SER A 196 7.62 -3.37 -15.22
C SER A 196 9.05 -3.81 -15.49
N GLN A 197 9.52 -3.66 -16.73
CA GLN A 197 10.90 -4.03 -17.12
C GLN A 197 11.87 -2.87 -16.91
N SER A 198 11.58 -1.68 -17.46
CA SER A 198 12.50 -0.55 -17.50
C SER A 198 12.75 0.11 -16.15
N LYS A 199 11.78 0.06 -15.23
CA LYS A 199 11.88 0.68 -13.90
C LYS A 199 12.17 -0.32 -12.76
N ALA A 200 12.31 -1.61 -13.06
CA ALA A 200 12.51 -2.65 -12.04
C ALA A 200 13.78 -2.49 -11.18
N TYR A 201 14.82 -1.84 -11.71
CA TYR A 201 16.05 -1.53 -10.98
C TYR A 201 15.79 -0.74 -9.69
N ILE A 202 14.68 0.00 -9.62
CA ILE A 202 14.36 0.82 -8.46
C ILE A 202 14.15 0.00 -7.19
N ALA A 203 13.72 -1.26 -7.30
CA ALA A 203 13.56 -2.16 -6.16
C ALA A 203 14.87 -2.42 -5.40
N PHE A 204 16.03 -2.15 -6.01
CA PHE A 204 17.35 -2.27 -5.37
C PHE A 204 17.83 -0.96 -4.74
N ARG A 205 17.18 0.16 -5.03
CA ARG A 205 17.57 1.50 -4.57
C ARG A 205 16.74 2.03 -3.40
N VAL A 206 15.69 1.29 -3.00
CA VAL A 206 14.80 1.70 -1.93
C VAL A 206 14.74 0.64 -0.80
N PRO A 207 14.38 1.04 0.42
CA PRO A 207 14.25 0.13 1.55
C PRO A 207 12.94 -0.67 1.47
N THR A 208 12.88 -1.66 0.56
CA THR A 208 11.71 -2.52 0.38
C THR A 208 11.98 -3.96 0.82
N LYS A 209 10.94 -4.80 0.84
CA LYS A 209 11.03 -6.22 1.23
C LYS A 209 11.90 -7.01 0.24
N ARG A 210 12.61 -8.04 0.75
CA ARG A 210 13.44 -8.92 -0.09
C ARG A 210 12.64 -9.54 -1.25
N THR A 211 11.38 -9.87 -1.02
CA THR A 211 10.47 -10.39 -2.05
C THR A 211 10.28 -9.44 -3.21
N GLU A 212 10.20 -8.13 -2.95
CA GLU A 212 10.08 -7.11 -4.00
C GLU A 212 11.35 -6.95 -4.82
N ARG A 213 12.53 -7.12 -4.21
CA ARG A 213 13.81 -7.16 -4.95
C ARG A 213 13.88 -8.36 -5.89
N ILE A 214 13.47 -9.55 -5.42
CA ILE A 214 13.39 -10.76 -6.26
C ILE A 214 12.39 -10.53 -7.40
N ARG A 215 11.22 -9.95 -7.09
CA ARG A 215 10.21 -9.59 -8.08
C ARG A 215 10.76 -8.60 -9.11
N GLY A 216 11.51 -7.60 -8.68
CA GLY A 216 12.19 -6.63 -9.55
C GLY A 216 13.16 -7.32 -10.51
N PHE A 217 14.05 -8.18 -10.00
CA PHE A 217 14.99 -8.94 -10.81
C PHE A 217 14.30 -9.80 -11.87
N LEU A 218 13.35 -10.62 -11.44
CA LEU A 218 12.59 -11.48 -12.35
C LEU A 218 11.75 -10.67 -13.34
N GLY A 219 11.22 -9.53 -12.91
CA GLY A 219 10.42 -8.62 -13.74
C GLY A 219 11.20 -7.99 -14.87
N MET A 220 12.50 -7.70 -14.68
CA MET A 220 13.37 -7.19 -15.75
C MET A 220 13.49 -8.19 -16.92
N VAL A 221 13.63 -9.47 -16.59
CA VAL A 221 13.95 -10.51 -17.59
C VAL A 221 12.68 -11.19 -18.12
N ALA A 222 11.77 -11.58 -17.23
CA ALA A 222 10.64 -12.44 -17.55
C ALA A 222 9.36 -12.08 -16.78
N PRO A 223 8.77 -10.90 -17.01
CA PRO A 223 7.61 -10.42 -16.24
C PRO A 223 6.40 -11.36 -16.33
N ILE A 224 6.25 -12.10 -17.41
CA ILE A 224 5.17 -13.08 -17.58
C ILE A 224 5.30 -14.27 -16.61
N ILE A 225 6.52 -14.68 -16.30
CA ILE A 225 6.76 -15.74 -15.32
C ILE A 225 6.34 -15.28 -13.93
N VAL A 226 6.66 -14.04 -13.57
CA VAL A 226 6.21 -13.44 -12.30
C VAL A 226 4.70 -13.41 -12.21
N ALA A 227 3.99 -12.97 -13.26
CA ALA A 227 2.54 -12.95 -13.30
C ALA A 227 1.93 -14.36 -13.05
N LYS A 228 2.46 -15.39 -13.71
CA LYS A 228 2.01 -16.78 -13.52
C LYS A 228 2.31 -17.32 -12.11
N LEU A 229 3.48 -17.01 -11.57
CA LEU A 229 3.86 -17.39 -10.20
C LEU A 229 2.95 -16.72 -9.15
N MET A 230 2.60 -15.46 -9.33
CA MET A 230 1.67 -14.76 -8.45
C MET A 230 0.28 -15.41 -8.48
N LEU A 231 -0.23 -15.75 -9.67
CA LEU A 231 -1.50 -16.44 -9.81
C LEU A 231 -1.47 -17.83 -9.13
N TRP A 232 -0.43 -18.61 -9.37
CA TRP A 232 -0.27 -19.93 -8.73
C TRP A 232 -0.26 -19.83 -7.20
N ARG A 233 0.48 -18.86 -6.64
CA ARG A 233 0.51 -18.60 -5.19
C ARG A 233 -0.86 -18.22 -4.64
N SER A 234 -1.58 -17.34 -5.34
CA SER A 234 -2.94 -16.93 -4.96
C SER A 234 -3.90 -18.13 -4.93
N ASN A 235 -3.87 -18.97 -5.95
CA ASN A 235 -4.72 -20.16 -6.03
C ASN A 235 -4.38 -21.17 -4.91
N ARG A 236 -3.10 -21.38 -4.63
CA ARG A 236 -2.67 -22.28 -3.55
C ARG A 236 -3.04 -21.77 -2.14
N ALA A 237 -3.10 -20.46 -1.95
CA ALA A 237 -3.54 -19.87 -0.67
C ALA A 237 -5.05 -20.04 -0.45
N LYS A 238 -5.84 -20.13 -1.53
CA LYS A 238 -7.30 -20.38 -1.46
C LYS A 238 -7.68 -21.86 -1.27
N SER A 239 -6.76 -22.77 -1.57
CA SER A 239 -6.99 -24.24 -1.45
C SER A 239 -6.52 -24.81 -0.10
N LYS A 240 -6.03 -23.98 0.80
CA LYS A 240 -5.69 -24.29 2.19
C LYS A 240 -6.68 -23.66 3.15
#